data_dc6e92b2f60e356e82ddb559bf7c6741
#
_entry.id   dc6e92b2f60e356e82ddb559bf7c6741
#
_cell.length_a   1.000
_cell.length_b   1.000
_cell.length_c   1.000
_cell.angle_alpha   90.00
_cell.angle_beta   90.00
_cell.angle_gamma   90.00
#
_symmetry.space_group_name_H-M   'P 1'
#
loop_
_entity.id
_entity.type
_entity.pdbx_description
1 polymer ?
#
loop_
_entity_poly.entity_id
_entity_poly.type
_entity_poly.pdbx_seq_one_letter_code
_entity_poly.pdbx_strand_id
1 'polypeptide(L)'
;AVKAEKNSDMHYKIGTMIEIPRAALLADEIASEAEFFSFGTNDLTQMTFGFSRDDAGKFLDSYYKNKIYESDPFARLDKNGVGQLVKMAVEKGRSVRHDLKCGICGEHGGDPSSIEFCHQAGLDYVSCSPFRVPIARLAAAQAALTYPECRQSCKSSDIDMDEIKEKAKKAAGEVAKVGK
;
A
#
# COMPACT_ATOMS: atom_id res chain seq x y z
N ALA A 1 -20.45 -1.89 -24.03
CA ALA A 1 -20.64 -1.02 -25.22
C ALA A 1 -19.32 -0.84 -25.98
N VAL A 2 -18.30 -0.17 -25.40
CA VAL A 2 -17.04 0.18 -26.10
C VAL A 2 -16.28 -1.05 -26.64
N LYS A 3 -16.18 -2.14 -25.87
CA LYS A 3 -15.52 -3.39 -26.34
C LYS A 3 -16.18 -3.92 -27.62
N ALA A 4 -17.51 -3.98 -27.65
CA ALA A 4 -18.24 -4.44 -28.84
C ALA A 4 -18.08 -3.49 -30.01
N GLU A 5 -18.14 -2.18 -29.77
CA GLU A 5 -17.95 -1.14 -30.79
C GLU A 5 -16.55 -1.17 -31.42
N LYS A 6 -15.50 -1.40 -30.59
CA LYS A 6 -14.10 -1.45 -31.02
C LYS A 6 -13.62 -2.85 -31.38
N ASN A 7 -14.49 -3.87 -31.34
CA ASN A 7 -14.15 -5.28 -31.54
C ASN A 7 -12.90 -5.70 -30.77
N SER A 8 -12.88 -5.39 -29.45
CA SER A 8 -11.73 -5.56 -28.58
C SER A 8 -11.94 -6.70 -27.57
N ASP A 9 -10.97 -7.58 -27.46
CA ASP A 9 -10.92 -8.68 -26.45
C ASP A 9 -10.22 -8.27 -25.15
N MET A 10 -9.99 -6.99 -24.93
CA MET A 10 -9.30 -6.49 -23.74
C MET A 10 -9.97 -6.97 -22.45
N HIS A 11 -9.20 -7.63 -21.61
CA HIS A 11 -9.59 -8.00 -20.24
C HIS A 11 -9.39 -6.82 -19.31
N TYR A 12 -10.33 -6.60 -18.41
CA TYR A 12 -10.26 -5.60 -17.36
C TYR A 12 -10.91 -6.14 -16.09
N LYS A 13 -10.52 -5.59 -14.96
CA LYS A 13 -11.10 -5.90 -13.66
C LYS A 13 -11.94 -4.74 -13.18
N ILE A 14 -13.02 -5.06 -12.45
CA ILE A 14 -13.85 -4.08 -11.76
C ILE A 14 -13.60 -4.25 -10.26
N GLY A 15 -13.12 -3.19 -9.63
CA GLY A 15 -12.86 -3.17 -8.19
C GLY A 15 -13.39 -1.92 -7.55
N THR A 16 -13.09 -1.74 -6.28
CA THR A 16 -13.56 -0.58 -5.52
C THR A 16 -12.47 0.02 -4.66
N MET A 17 -12.68 1.28 -4.29
CA MET A 17 -11.92 1.97 -3.26
C MET A 17 -12.43 1.57 -1.88
N ILE A 18 -11.54 1.20 -0.98
CA ILE A 18 -11.82 1.06 0.45
C ILE A 18 -11.23 2.29 1.12
N GLU A 19 -12.06 3.29 1.35
CA GLU A 19 -11.63 4.60 1.84
C GLU A 19 -12.49 5.18 2.96
N ILE A 20 -13.52 4.45 3.37
CA ILE A 20 -14.30 4.78 4.55
C ILE A 20 -14.30 3.61 5.54
N PRO A 21 -14.33 3.85 6.86
CA PRO A 21 -14.31 2.79 7.86
C PRO A 21 -15.40 1.74 7.66
N ARG A 22 -16.61 2.15 7.26
CA ARG A 22 -17.72 1.22 7.00
C ARG A 22 -17.38 0.23 5.87
N ALA A 23 -16.68 0.66 4.83
CA ALA A 23 -16.26 -0.24 3.75
C ALA A 23 -15.22 -1.27 4.23
N ALA A 24 -14.30 -0.86 5.11
CA ALA A 24 -13.34 -1.79 5.72
C ALA A 24 -14.04 -2.83 6.61
N LEU A 25 -15.08 -2.43 7.36
CA LEU A 25 -15.87 -3.32 8.21
C LEU A 25 -16.71 -4.34 7.42
N LEU A 26 -17.15 -3.99 6.21
CA LEU A 26 -17.97 -4.83 5.32
C LEU A 26 -17.18 -5.32 4.09
N ALA A 27 -15.89 -5.46 4.22
CA ALA A 27 -15.00 -5.81 3.11
C ALA A 27 -15.27 -7.22 2.54
N ASP A 28 -15.76 -8.14 3.34
CA ASP A 28 -16.24 -9.47 2.91
C ASP A 28 -17.43 -9.36 1.97
N GLU A 29 -18.44 -8.58 2.32
CA GLU A 29 -19.61 -8.36 1.47
C GLU A 29 -19.21 -7.71 0.14
N ILE A 30 -18.32 -6.69 0.20
CA ILE A 30 -17.83 -5.96 -0.98
C ILE A 30 -16.99 -6.88 -1.87
N ALA A 31 -16.18 -7.77 -1.31
CA ALA A 31 -15.34 -8.69 -2.05
C ALA A 31 -16.13 -9.76 -2.82
N SER A 32 -17.41 -9.98 -2.49
CA SER A 32 -18.28 -10.86 -3.28
C SER A 32 -18.45 -10.34 -4.71
N GLU A 33 -18.44 -9.03 -4.89
CA GLU A 33 -18.65 -8.34 -6.18
C GLU A 33 -17.33 -7.77 -6.76
N ALA A 34 -16.46 -7.20 -5.91
CA ALA A 34 -15.24 -6.53 -6.35
C ALA A 34 -14.11 -7.52 -6.67
N GLU A 35 -13.42 -7.29 -7.78
CA GLU A 35 -12.28 -8.12 -8.23
C GLU A 35 -10.93 -7.64 -7.67
N PHE A 36 -10.88 -6.42 -7.12
CA PHE A 36 -9.73 -5.88 -6.39
C PHE A 36 -10.14 -4.76 -5.43
N PHE A 37 -9.29 -4.50 -4.43
CA PHE A 37 -9.41 -3.36 -3.54
C PHE A 37 -8.25 -2.37 -3.76
N SER A 38 -8.59 -1.08 -3.75
CA SER A 38 -7.62 0.00 -3.67
C SER A 38 -7.91 0.80 -2.39
N PHE A 39 -6.97 0.83 -1.45
CA PHE A 39 -7.15 1.58 -0.21
C PHE A 39 -6.89 3.06 -0.46
N GLY A 40 -7.92 3.90 -0.39
CA GLY A 40 -7.85 5.36 -0.43
C GLY A 40 -7.46 5.90 0.94
N THR A 41 -6.18 5.83 1.27
CA THR A 41 -5.72 6.07 2.64
C THR A 41 -5.81 7.51 3.09
N ASN A 42 -5.90 8.48 2.19
CA ASN A 42 -6.16 9.87 2.59
C ASN A 42 -7.55 10.01 3.20
N ASP A 43 -8.57 9.51 2.51
CA ASP A 43 -9.96 9.59 2.97
C ASP A 43 -10.20 8.66 4.16
N LEU A 44 -9.62 7.47 4.14
CA LEU A 44 -9.69 6.56 5.28
C LEU A 44 -9.07 7.19 6.55
N THR A 45 -7.98 7.95 6.40
CA THR A 45 -7.37 8.71 7.49
C THR A 45 -8.31 9.81 7.98
N GLN A 46 -8.86 10.64 7.09
CA GLN A 46 -9.82 11.69 7.45
C GLN A 46 -10.99 11.13 8.26
N MET A 47 -11.59 10.05 7.76
CA MET A 47 -12.77 9.45 8.39
C MET A 47 -12.44 8.75 9.72
N THR A 48 -11.23 8.21 9.86
CA THR A 48 -10.79 7.53 11.09
C THR A 48 -10.43 8.54 12.18
N PHE A 49 -9.73 9.62 11.82
CA PHE A 49 -9.40 10.70 12.75
C PHE A 49 -10.54 11.67 13.02
N GLY A 50 -11.55 11.72 12.15
CA GLY A 50 -12.69 12.60 12.30
C GLY A 50 -12.40 14.08 11.99
N PHE A 51 -11.39 14.36 11.13
CA PHE A 51 -11.13 15.72 10.67
C PHE A 51 -10.77 15.75 9.17
N SER A 52 -11.08 16.88 8.53
CA SER A 52 -10.75 17.12 7.14
C SER A 52 -9.26 17.42 6.94
N ARG A 53 -8.66 16.88 5.88
CA ARG A 53 -7.30 17.22 5.45
C ARG A 53 -7.16 18.73 5.17
N ASP A 54 -8.18 19.35 4.60
CA ASP A 54 -8.16 20.77 4.25
C ASP A 54 -8.19 21.67 5.50
N ASP A 55 -8.78 21.20 6.58
CA ASP A 55 -8.83 21.92 7.86
C ASP A 55 -7.66 21.60 8.79
N ALA A 56 -6.97 20.50 8.56
CA ALA A 56 -5.92 19.99 9.43
C ALA A 56 -4.78 21.00 9.67
N GLY A 57 -4.41 21.80 8.67
CA GLY A 57 -3.39 22.84 8.79
C GLY A 57 -3.67 23.89 9.86
N LYS A 58 -4.92 24.05 10.28
CA LYS A 58 -5.31 25.02 11.31
C LYS A 58 -4.86 24.62 12.73
N PHE A 59 -4.66 23.33 13.00
CA PHE A 59 -4.36 22.83 14.34
C PHE A 59 -3.19 21.84 14.42
N LEU A 60 -2.81 21.15 13.33
CA LEU A 60 -1.74 20.15 13.34
C LEU A 60 -0.38 20.73 13.78
N ASP A 61 -0.08 21.97 13.42
CA ASP A 61 1.14 22.64 13.88
C ASP A 61 1.23 22.69 15.41
N SER A 62 0.10 22.94 16.08
CA SER A 62 0.02 22.90 17.53
C SER A 62 0.23 21.49 18.09
N TYR A 63 -0.29 20.48 17.39
CA TYR A 63 -0.14 19.08 17.79
C TYR A 63 1.31 18.61 17.68
N TYR A 64 2.03 19.04 16.63
CA TYR A 64 3.47 18.74 16.49
C TYR A 64 4.32 19.44 17.56
N LYS A 65 4.05 20.72 17.83
CA LYS A 65 4.75 21.49 18.88
C LYS A 65 4.58 20.86 20.27
N ASN A 66 3.39 20.35 20.55
CA ASN A 66 3.08 19.70 21.82
C ASN A 66 3.38 18.18 21.83
N LYS A 67 3.99 17.65 20.76
CA LYS A 67 4.33 16.23 20.61
C LYS A 67 3.13 15.28 20.76
N ILE A 68 1.93 15.73 20.38
CA ILE A 68 0.72 14.89 20.33
C ILE A 68 0.81 13.93 19.15
N TYR A 69 1.27 14.42 17.99
CA TYR A 69 1.63 13.63 16.83
C TYR A 69 3.12 13.74 16.53
N GLU A 70 3.74 12.61 16.18
CA GLU A 70 5.14 12.56 15.75
C GLU A 70 5.32 12.98 14.29
N SER A 71 4.31 12.77 13.48
CA SER A 71 4.32 13.06 12.03
C SER A 71 2.92 13.35 11.52
N ASP A 72 2.85 13.95 10.35
CA ASP A 72 1.60 14.18 9.64
C ASP A 72 0.94 12.84 9.28
N PRO A 73 -0.30 12.56 9.75
CA PRO A 73 -1.00 11.31 9.46
C PRO A 73 -1.38 11.17 7.98
N PHE A 74 -1.31 12.24 7.19
CA PHE A 74 -1.50 12.19 5.73
C PHE A 74 -0.21 11.91 4.97
N ALA A 75 0.95 12.16 5.56
CA ALA A 75 2.25 11.85 4.97
C ALA A 75 2.74 10.45 5.34
N ARG A 76 2.52 10.03 6.58
CA ARG A 76 2.87 8.71 7.11
C ARG A 76 1.64 8.03 7.65
N LEU A 77 1.41 6.78 7.23
CA LEU A 77 0.24 6.00 7.62
C LEU A 77 0.20 5.77 9.14
N ASP A 78 -0.95 6.08 9.74
CA ASP A 78 -1.27 5.65 11.10
C ASP A 78 -1.46 4.13 11.13
N LYS A 79 -0.40 3.42 11.51
CA LYS A 79 -0.39 1.95 11.55
C LYS A 79 -1.31 1.38 12.64
N ASN A 80 -1.54 2.16 13.70
CA ASN A 80 -2.29 1.71 14.88
C ASN A 80 -3.79 1.88 14.76
N GLY A 81 -4.27 2.88 14.03
CA GLY A 81 -5.69 3.10 13.75
C GLY A 81 -6.05 2.69 12.33
N VAL A 82 -5.69 3.53 11.35
CA VAL A 82 -6.00 3.29 9.92
C VAL A 82 -5.43 1.94 9.45
N GLY A 83 -4.22 1.59 9.91
CA GLY A 83 -3.59 0.32 9.57
C GLY A 83 -4.39 -0.91 10.03
N GLN A 84 -5.09 -0.84 11.15
CA GLN A 84 -5.98 -1.93 11.58
C GLN A 84 -7.15 -2.12 10.61
N LEU A 85 -7.76 -1.02 10.14
CA LEU A 85 -8.84 -1.09 9.14
C LEU A 85 -8.34 -1.70 7.83
N VAL A 86 -7.13 -1.34 7.38
CA VAL A 86 -6.52 -1.93 6.17
C VAL A 86 -6.32 -3.44 6.36
N LYS A 87 -5.70 -3.89 7.45
CA LYS A 87 -5.48 -5.32 7.71
C LYS A 87 -6.79 -6.09 7.77
N MET A 88 -7.76 -5.58 8.53
CA MET A 88 -9.11 -6.17 8.65
C MET A 88 -9.76 -6.34 7.28
N ALA A 89 -9.72 -5.29 6.45
CA ALA A 89 -10.34 -5.34 5.13
C ALA A 89 -9.64 -6.33 4.18
N VAL A 90 -8.32 -6.46 4.26
CA VAL A 90 -7.56 -7.48 3.49
C VAL A 90 -7.95 -8.88 3.94
N GLU A 91 -7.97 -9.14 5.23
CA GLU A 91 -8.34 -10.45 5.81
C GLU A 91 -9.77 -10.83 5.43
N LYS A 92 -10.75 -9.94 5.67
CA LYS A 92 -12.16 -10.15 5.35
C LYS A 92 -12.37 -10.33 3.84
N GLY A 93 -11.77 -9.49 3.02
CA GLY A 93 -11.90 -9.58 1.57
C GLY A 93 -11.34 -10.91 1.03
N ARG A 94 -10.17 -11.33 1.51
CA ARG A 94 -9.57 -12.61 1.10
C ARG A 94 -10.22 -13.84 1.70
N SER A 95 -10.99 -13.72 2.76
CA SER A 95 -11.80 -14.85 3.25
C SER A 95 -12.91 -15.25 2.28
N VAL A 96 -13.38 -14.31 1.45
CA VAL A 96 -14.40 -14.53 0.42
C VAL A 96 -13.76 -14.75 -0.96
N ARG A 97 -12.76 -13.94 -1.31
CA ARG A 97 -12.05 -14.02 -2.59
C ARG A 97 -10.55 -14.19 -2.33
N HIS A 98 -10.05 -15.41 -2.33
CA HIS A 98 -8.67 -15.74 -2.00
C HIS A 98 -7.61 -15.06 -2.90
N ASP A 99 -7.94 -14.79 -4.15
CA ASP A 99 -7.08 -14.12 -5.13
C ASP A 99 -7.29 -12.61 -5.22
N LEU A 100 -8.04 -12.03 -4.25
CA LEU A 100 -8.34 -10.60 -4.21
C LEU A 100 -7.05 -9.77 -4.20
N LYS A 101 -6.88 -8.97 -5.25
CA LYS A 101 -5.78 -8.02 -5.32
C LYS A 101 -6.07 -6.80 -4.47
N CYS A 102 -5.13 -6.50 -3.57
CA CYS A 102 -5.24 -5.38 -2.65
C CYS A 102 -4.06 -4.44 -2.86
N GLY A 103 -4.33 -3.16 -3.00
CA GLY A 103 -3.29 -2.16 -3.13
C GLY A 103 -3.63 -0.87 -2.41
N ILE A 104 -2.67 0.02 -2.31
CA ILE A 104 -2.82 1.33 -1.68
C ILE A 104 -2.63 2.42 -2.71
N CYS A 105 -3.39 3.50 -2.61
CA CYS A 105 -3.16 4.74 -3.32
C CYS A 105 -3.15 5.93 -2.35
N GLY A 106 -2.67 7.06 -2.82
CA GLY A 106 -2.52 8.28 -2.02
C GLY A 106 -1.08 8.54 -1.61
N GLU A 107 -0.89 9.53 -0.74
CA GLU A 107 0.44 10.01 -0.32
C GLU A 107 1.28 8.92 0.36
N HIS A 108 0.64 8.04 1.12
CA HIS A 108 1.27 6.96 1.86
C HIS A 108 1.99 5.94 0.97
N GLY A 109 1.54 5.77 -0.29
CA GLY A 109 2.20 4.89 -1.26
C GLY A 109 3.62 5.32 -1.65
N GLY A 110 4.04 6.52 -1.28
CA GLY A 110 5.39 7.03 -1.48
C GLY A 110 6.25 7.13 -0.21
N ASP A 111 5.69 6.79 0.96
CA ASP A 111 6.41 6.81 2.23
C ASP A 111 7.00 5.44 2.56
N PRO A 112 8.33 5.32 2.79
CA PRO A 112 8.98 4.04 3.06
C PRO A 112 8.40 3.24 4.22
N SER A 113 8.05 3.91 5.32
CA SER A 113 7.47 3.26 6.51
C SER A 113 6.07 2.72 6.24
N SER A 114 5.28 3.44 5.44
CA SER A 114 3.96 2.99 5.02
C SER A 114 4.03 1.84 4.04
N ILE A 115 5.01 1.83 3.13
CA ILE A 115 5.27 0.73 2.19
C ILE A 115 5.69 -0.54 2.92
N GLU A 116 6.55 -0.43 3.93
CA GLU A 116 6.90 -1.55 4.80
C GLU A 116 5.66 -2.16 5.48
N PHE A 117 4.79 -1.30 6.02
CA PHE A 117 3.52 -1.75 6.58
C PHE A 117 2.63 -2.44 5.52
N CYS A 118 2.53 -1.90 4.31
CA CYS A 118 1.76 -2.51 3.22
C CYS A 118 2.26 -3.91 2.90
N HIS A 119 3.58 -4.12 2.88
CA HIS A 119 4.17 -5.44 2.70
C HIS A 119 3.76 -6.40 3.83
N GLN A 120 3.87 -5.97 5.10
CA GLN A 120 3.47 -6.76 6.25
C GLN A 120 1.96 -7.06 6.29
N ALA A 121 1.13 -6.14 5.81
CA ALA A 121 -0.32 -6.32 5.67
C ALA A 121 -0.70 -7.20 4.48
N GLY A 122 0.27 -7.63 3.68
CA GLY A 122 0.05 -8.52 2.54
C GLY A 122 -0.56 -7.84 1.31
N LEU A 123 -0.36 -6.52 1.13
CA LEU A 123 -0.81 -5.83 -0.07
C LEU A 123 0.02 -6.25 -1.29
N ASP A 124 -0.61 -6.29 -2.46
CA ASP A 124 0.02 -6.70 -3.71
C ASP A 124 0.77 -5.57 -4.42
N TYR A 125 0.32 -4.32 -4.23
CA TYR A 125 0.93 -3.17 -4.90
C TYR A 125 0.77 -1.87 -4.09
N VAL A 126 1.63 -0.90 -4.39
CA VAL A 126 1.47 0.49 -3.97
C VAL A 126 1.43 1.39 -5.21
N SER A 127 0.59 2.41 -5.17
CA SER A 127 0.52 3.46 -6.16
C SER A 127 1.05 4.76 -5.56
N CYS A 128 1.93 5.44 -6.27
CA CYS A 128 2.50 6.71 -5.82
C CYS A 128 2.77 7.64 -7.00
N SER A 129 3.08 8.91 -6.72
CA SER A 129 3.47 9.84 -7.75
C SER A 129 4.75 9.38 -8.47
N PRO A 130 4.94 9.71 -9.77
CA PRO A 130 6.10 9.28 -10.56
C PRO A 130 7.44 9.58 -9.90
N PHE A 131 7.57 10.73 -9.26
CA PHE A 131 8.80 11.16 -8.58
C PHE A 131 9.15 10.29 -7.35
N ARG A 132 8.17 9.60 -6.77
CA ARG A 132 8.37 8.72 -5.61
C ARG A 132 8.61 7.26 -5.98
N VAL A 133 8.43 6.88 -7.24
CA VAL A 133 8.61 5.49 -7.70
C VAL A 133 9.99 4.90 -7.35
N PRO A 134 11.13 5.60 -7.54
CA PRO A 134 12.43 5.03 -7.16
C PRO A 134 12.51 4.71 -5.66
N ILE A 135 12.03 5.61 -4.81
CA ILE A 135 12.01 5.44 -3.34
C ILE A 135 11.06 4.30 -2.97
N ALA A 136 9.87 4.25 -3.58
CA ALA A 136 8.89 3.20 -3.31
C ALA A 136 9.39 1.81 -3.68
N ARG A 137 10.08 1.68 -4.82
CA ARG A 137 10.69 0.41 -5.24
C ARG A 137 11.79 -0.04 -4.28
N LEU A 138 12.65 0.88 -3.82
CA LEU A 138 13.68 0.58 -2.85
C LEU A 138 13.08 0.13 -1.51
N ALA A 139 12.09 0.86 -0.99
CA ALA A 139 11.41 0.52 0.25
C ALA A 139 10.71 -0.85 0.16
N ALA A 140 10.04 -1.15 -0.95
CA ALA A 140 9.41 -2.44 -1.18
C ALA A 140 10.43 -3.59 -1.23
N ALA A 141 11.59 -3.37 -1.87
CA ALA A 141 12.67 -4.35 -1.90
C ALA A 141 13.26 -4.60 -0.51
N GLN A 142 13.47 -3.53 0.27
CA GLN A 142 13.93 -3.63 1.66
C GLN A 142 12.94 -4.39 2.53
N ALA A 143 11.65 -4.08 2.43
CA ALA A 143 10.60 -4.78 3.16
C ALA A 143 10.56 -6.27 2.81
N ALA A 144 10.66 -6.62 1.53
CA ALA A 144 10.68 -8.01 1.08
C ALA A 144 11.91 -8.81 1.57
N LEU A 145 13.04 -8.15 1.81
CA LEU A 145 14.23 -8.77 2.39
C LEU A 145 14.15 -8.89 3.91
N THR A 146 13.51 -7.92 4.56
CA THR A 146 13.39 -7.88 6.02
C THR A 146 12.30 -8.82 6.54
N TYR A 147 11.20 -8.97 5.78
CA TYR A 147 10.02 -9.78 6.15
C TYR A 147 9.68 -10.78 5.04
N PRO A 148 10.54 -11.76 4.76
CA PRO A 148 10.33 -12.72 3.68
C PRO A 148 9.10 -13.60 3.89
N GLU A 149 8.67 -13.81 5.13
CA GLU A 149 7.49 -14.59 5.50
C GLU A 149 6.17 -13.97 5.05
N CYS A 150 6.12 -12.64 4.92
CA CYS A 150 4.93 -11.93 4.47
C CYS A 150 4.65 -12.10 2.96
N ARG A 151 5.53 -12.79 2.25
CA ARG A 151 5.50 -12.98 0.79
C ARG A 151 4.49 -14.02 0.30
N GLN A 152 3.73 -14.68 1.17
CA GLN A 152 2.90 -15.84 0.83
C GLN A 152 1.71 -15.55 -0.11
N SER A 153 1.35 -14.29 -0.37
CA SER A 153 0.25 -13.94 -1.28
C SER A 153 0.66 -13.75 -2.75
N CYS A 154 1.94 -13.57 -3.03
CA CYS A 154 2.44 -13.40 -4.40
C CYS A 154 3.13 -14.69 -4.88
N LYS A 155 2.34 -15.68 -5.29
CA LYS A 155 2.84 -16.73 -6.18
C LYS A 155 2.98 -16.15 -7.60
N SER A 156 3.99 -15.35 -7.85
CA SER A 156 4.55 -15.20 -9.18
C SER A 156 5.76 -16.12 -9.25
N SER A 157 5.58 -17.22 -9.92
CA SER A 157 6.57 -18.14 -10.38
C SER A 157 7.63 -17.43 -11.16
N ASP A 158 8.66 -16.89 -10.90
CA ASP A 158 9.80 -16.57 -11.77
C ASP A 158 10.79 -15.53 -11.21
N ILE A 159 10.79 -15.29 -9.91
CA ILE A 159 11.83 -14.44 -9.31
C ILE A 159 12.74 -15.33 -8.46
N ASP A 160 13.89 -15.67 -9.02
CA ASP A 160 14.97 -16.33 -8.28
C ASP A 160 15.57 -15.35 -7.26
N MET A 161 15.27 -15.60 -5.99
CA MET A 161 15.73 -14.74 -4.89
C MET A 161 17.23 -14.84 -4.66
N ASP A 162 17.84 -15.91 -5.04
CA ASP A 162 19.28 -16.07 -4.89
C ASP A 162 20.00 -15.26 -5.97
N GLU A 163 19.43 -15.15 -7.16
CA GLU A 163 19.91 -14.23 -8.20
C GLU A 163 19.80 -12.76 -7.78
N ILE A 164 18.71 -12.37 -7.08
CA ILE A 164 18.54 -10.99 -6.58
C ILE A 164 19.54 -10.70 -5.46
N LYS A 165 19.74 -11.62 -4.52
CA LYS A 165 20.74 -11.48 -3.45
C LYS A 165 22.16 -11.35 -3.99
N GLU A 166 22.50 -12.14 -5.00
CA GLU A 166 23.80 -12.05 -5.69
C GLU A 166 23.97 -10.71 -6.39
N LYS A 167 22.98 -10.25 -7.15
CA LYS A 167 23.01 -8.94 -7.81
C LYS A 167 23.10 -7.78 -6.79
N ALA A 168 22.40 -7.87 -5.68
CA ALA A 168 22.47 -6.86 -4.61
C ALA A 168 23.85 -6.83 -3.94
N LYS A 169 24.45 -7.99 -3.66
CA LYS A 169 25.83 -8.08 -3.13
C LYS A 169 26.86 -7.51 -4.10
N LYS A 170 26.72 -7.81 -5.40
CA LYS A 170 27.59 -7.30 -6.43
C LYS A 170 27.53 -5.78 -6.55
N ALA A 171 26.31 -5.22 -6.57
CA ALA A 171 26.08 -3.77 -6.59
C ALA A 171 26.65 -3.06 -5.34
N ALA A 172 26.48 -3.65 -4.16
CA ALA A 172 27.03 -3.11 -2.92
C ALA A 172 28.59 -3.15 -2.93
N GLY A 173 29.18 -4.19 -3.51
CA GLY A 173 30.64 -4.31 -3.68
C GLY A 173 31.22 -3.32 -4.68
N GLU A 174 30.49 -2.94 -5.71
CA GLU A 174 30.89 -1.92 -6.68
C GLU A 174 30.83 -0.50 -6.09
N VAL A 175 29.81 -0.18 -5.34
CA VAL A 175 29.68 1.12 -4.63
C VAL A 175 30.82 1.29 -3.61
N ALA A 176 31.21 0.24 -2.90
CA ALA A 176 32.33 0.28 -1.95
C ALA A 176 33.71 0.48 -2.60
N LYS A 177 33.85 0.21 -3.90
CA LYS A 177 35.11 0.43 -4.65
C LYS A 177 35.22 1.85 -5.23
N VAL A 178 34.14 2.56 -5.42
CA VAL A 178 34.11 3.93 -5.96
C VAL A 178 34.30 4.98 -4.86
N GLY A 179 34.16 4.61 -3.59
CA GLY A 179 34.31 5.48 -2.43
C GLY A 179 35.71 5.45 -1.77
N LYS A 180 36.73 4.91 -2.45
CA LYS A 180 38.14 4.99 -2.13
C LYS A 180 38.89 5.74 -3.23
#